data_7a6e858215c53b1f0483c78df3063d2f
#
_entry.id   7a6e858215c53b1f0483c78df3063d2f
#
_cell.length_a   1.000
_cell.length_b   1.000
_cell.length_c   1.000
_cell.angle_alpha   90.00
_cell.angle_beta   90.00
_cell.angle_gamma   90.00
#
_symmetry.space_group_name_H-M   'P 1'
#
loop_
_entity.id
_entity.type
_entity.pdbx_description
1 polymer ?
#
loop_
_entity_poly.entity_id
_entity_poly.type
_entity_poly.pdbx_seq_one_letter_code
_entity_poly.pdbx_strand_id
1 'polypeptide(L)'
;YVRRRYISVDAMRRAIAIVADGTLQARNPAIWGSGTTACASDSKHFGAWDQNLTTQWHVRYGGRGVMIYWHVERSSLCIHSQLKSPSSSEVASMIEGVIHHCTEMEVGQQYVDSHGQSAVAFAFCRLLGFQLLPRLKAIHSQKLYRPEAGKADAYANLQQILTKPIDWDCI
;
A
#
# COMPACT_ATOMS: atom_id res chain seq x y z
N TYR A 1 22.16 -2.16 24.69
CA TYR A 1 23.36 -2.92 24.36
C TYR A 1 23.02 -4.14 23.46
N VAL A 2 22.21 -5.09 23.93
CA VAL A 2 21.81 -6.33 23.22
C VAL A 2 21.28 -6.03 21.82
N ARG A 3 20.32 -5.07 21.69
CA ARG A 3 19.73 -4.70 20.42
C ARG A 3 20.75 -4.23 19.38
N ARG A 4 21.74 -3.43 19.78
CA ARG A 4 22.73 -2.89 18.84
C ARG A 4 23.80 -3.89 18.44
N ARG A 5 24.09 -4.89 19.31
CA ARG A 5 25.21 -5.81 19.11
C ARG A 5 24.81 -7.14 18.49
N TYR A 6 23.58 -7.63 18.77
CA TYR A 6 23.17 -8.98 18.43
C TYR A 6 21.97 -9.05 17.49
N ILE A 7 21.22 -7.97 17.33
CA ILE A 7 20.02 -7.95 16.49
C ILE A 7 20.21 -6.98 15.34
N SER A 8 20.43 -7.52 14.15
CA SER A 8 20.45 -6.73 12.93
C SER A 8 19.04 -6.56 12.37
N VAL A 9 18.80 -5.47 11.62
CA VAL A 9 17.53 -5.21 10.94
C VAL A 9 17.21 -6.33 9.94
N ASP A 10 18.23 -6.79 9.21
CA ASP A 10 18.05 -7.84 8.20
C ASP A 10 17.75 -9.21 8.82
N ALA A 11 18.33 -9.52 10.00
CA ALA A 11 17.97 -10.73 10.73
C ALA A 11 16.51 -10.68 11.21
N MET A 12 16.03 -9.52 11.67
CA MET A 12 14.64 -9.34 12.07
C MET A 12 13.68 -9.46 10.87
N ARG A 13 14.02 -8.86 9.73
CA ARG A 13 13.23 -8.99 8.49
C ARG A 13 13.11 -10.45 8.05
N ARG A 14 14.23 -11.19 8.04
CA ARG A 14 14.21 -12.63 7.72
C ARG A 14 13.37 -13.43 8.71
N ALA A 15 13.48 -13.15 10.01
CA ALA A 15 12.66 -13.82 11.00
C ALA A 15 11.16 -13.56 10.80
N ILE A 16 10.79 -12.32 10.51
CA ILE A 16 9.39 -11.94 10.20
C ILE A 16 8.91 -12.68 8.95
N ALA A 17 9.71 -12.73 7.88
CA ALA A 17 9.35 -13.45 6.65
C ALA A 17 9.15 -14.95 6.93
N ILE A 18 10.06 -15.61 7.64
CA ILE A 18 9.93 -17.03 8.01
C ILE A 18 8.64 -17.30 8.81
N VAL A 19 8.34 -16.44 9.78
CA VAL A 19 7.09 -16.56 10.57
C VAL A 19 5.86 -16.33 9.70
N ALA A 20 5.92 -15.36 8.80
CA ALA A 20 4.81 -15.07 7.88
C ALA A 20 4.56 -16.25 6.93
N ASP A 21 5.61 -16.76 6.28
CA ASP A 21 5.50 -17.89 5.34
C ASP A 21 5.04 -19.16 6.06
N GLY A 22 5.62 -19.46 7.23
CA GLY A 22 5.18 -20.59 8.05
C GLY A 22 3.72 -20.47 8.50
N THR A 23 3.26 -19.25 8.79
CA THR A 23 1.85 -19.00 9.12
C THR A 23 0.95 -19.22 7.91
N LEU A 24 1.33 -18.72 6.73
CA LEU A 24 0.57 -18.91 5.49
C LEU A 24 0.46 -20.40 5.14
N GLN A 25 1.55 -21.15 5.24
CA GLN A 25 1.59 -22.59 4.96
C GLN A 25 0.79 -23.43 5.97
N ALA A 26 0.78 -23.03 7.25
CA ALA A 26 0.07 -23.74 8.31
C ALA A 26 -1.45 -23.46 8.35
N ARG A 27 -1.95 -22.48 7.60
CA ARG A 27 -3.38 -22.13 7.59
C ARG A 27 -4.22 -23.24 7.01
N ASN A 28 -5.28 -23.59 7.72
CA ASN A 28 -6.30 -24.52 7.19
C ASN A 28 -7.20 -23.80 6.18
N PRO A 29 -7.21 -24.18 4.89
CA PRO A 29 -8.04 -23.52 3.88
C PRO A 29 -9.54 -23.57 4.15
N ALA A 30 -10.02 -24.57 4.91
CA ALA A 30 -11.44 -24.68 5.28
C ALA A 30 -11.87 -23.57 6.26
N ILE A 31 -10.93 -23.02 7.05
CA ILE A 31 -11.19 -21.97 8.03
C ILE A 31 -10.84 -20.60 7.44
N TRP A 32 -9.69 -20.48 6.78
CA TRP A 32 -9.12 -19.22 6.32
C TRP A 32 -9.40 -18.89 4.85
N GLY A 33 -9.97 -19.83 4.12
CA GLY A 33 -10.13 -19.77 2.67
C GLY A 33 -8.85 -20.14 1.91
N SER A 34 -8.94 -20.26 0.60
CA SER A 34 -7.78 -20.39 -0.28
C SER A 34 -6.93 -19.12 -0.15
N GLY A 35 -5.61 -19.25 -0.19
CA GLY A 35 -4.65 -18.15 -0.06
C GLY A 35 -5.08 -16.93 -0.90
N THR A 36 -4.91 -15.73 -0.36
CA THR A 36 -5.31 -14.51 -1.03
C THR A 36 -4.09 -13.78 -1.55
N THR A 37 -4.23 -13.13 -2.71
CA THR A 37 -3.24 -12.20 -3.26
C THR A 37 -3.54 -10.75 -2.81
N ALA A 38 -4.44 -10.58 -1.84
CA ALA A 38 -4.90 -9.28 -1.37
C ALA A 38 -4.09 -8.80 -0.17
N CYS A 39 -3.53 -7.61 -0.28
CA CYS A 39 -2.78 -6.93 0.76
C CYS A 39 -3.38 -5.54 1.01
N ALA A 40 -3.39 -5.11 2.25
CA ALA A 40 -3.73 -3.75 2.63
C ALA A 40 -2.51 -3.06 3.23
N SER A 41 -2.36 -1.76 2.98
CA SER A 41 -1.27 -1.01 3.60
C SER A 41 -1.72 0.35 4.10
N ASP A 42 -1.12 0.76 5.19
CA ASP A 42 -1.39 2.04 5.83
C ASP A 42 -0.22 2.45 6.72
N SER A 43 -0.17 3.74 7.05
CA SER A 43 0.82 4.31 7.95
C SER A 43 0.25 4.63 9.31
N LYS A 44 1.06 4.43 10.35
CA LYS A 44 0.72 4.87 11.71
C LYS A 44 1.83 5.71 12.32
N HIS A 45 1.43 6.83 12.89
CA HIS A 45 2.31 7.69 13.66
C HIS A 45 2.42 7.19 15.10
N PHE A 46 3.67 7.07 15.57
CA PHE A 46 4.01 6.82 16.97
C PHE A 46 4.67 8.08 17.54
N GLY A 47 3.95 8.74 18.43
CA GLY A 47 4.43 9.97 19.06
C GLY A 47 5.68 9.75 19.91
N ALA A 48 6.51 10.78 19.99
CA ALA A 48 7.71 10.84 20.83
C ALA A 48 7.74 12.18 21.54
N TRP A 49 8.59 12.29 22.54
CA TRP A 49 8.81 13.55 23.26
C TRP A 49 9.48 14.57 22.34
N ASP A 50 9.18 15.85 22.54
CA ASP A 50 9.68 16.94 21.71
C ASP A 50 11.20 17.08 21.72
N GLN A 51 11.86 16.63 22.80
CA GLN A 51 13.32 16.61 22.91
C GLN A 51 13.99 15.44 22.21
N ASN A 52 13.20 14.49 21.67
CA ASN A 52 13.78 13.33 20.99
C ASN A 52 14.22 13.70 19.57
N LEU A 53 15.49 14.08 19.43
CA LEU A 53 16.11 14.52 18.18
C LEU A 53 16.23 13.39 17.11
N THR A 54 16.00 12.13 17.48
CA THR A 54 16.00 11.00 16.53
C THR A 54 14.66 10.83 15.80
N THR A 55 13.67 11.64 16.16
CA THR A 55 12.34 11.65 15.58
C THR A 55 12.07 12.92 14.78
N GLN A 56 11.09 12.88 13.90
CA GLN A 56 10.73 14.02 13.05
C GLN A 56 9.41 14.63 13.50
N TRP A 57 9.26 15.92 13.27
CA TRP A 57 8.01 16.63 13.48
C TRP A 57 7.02 16.26 12.37
N HIS A 58 5.78 15.98 12.75
CA HIS A 58 4.71 15.71 11.82
C HIS A 58 3.62 16.79 11.93
N VAL A 59 3.43 17.57 10.86
CA VAL A 59 2.51 18.71 10.83
C VAL A 59 1.08 18.31 11.18
N ARG A 60 0.57 17.22 10.60
CA ARG A 60 -0.80 16.76 10.83
C ARG A 60 -1.07 16.32 12.27
N TYR A 61 -0.07 15.75 12.95
CA TYR A 61 -0.22 15.27 14.33
C TYR A 61 0.27 16.28 15.37
N GLY A 62 0.84 17.41 14.94
CA GLY A 62 1.29 18.48 15.82
C GLY A 62 2.37 18.05 16.82
N GLY A 63 3.19 17.06 16.49
CA GLY A 63 4.17 16.50 17.40
C GLY A 63 5.28 15.72 16.71
N ARG A 64 6.32 15.38 17.47
CA ARG A 64 7.41 14.53 17.02
C ARG A 64 7.04 13.06 17.11
N GLY A 65 7.60 12.24 16.21
CA GLY A 65 7.37 10.80 16.21
C GLY A 65 8.07 10.10 15.07
N VAL A 66 7.68 8.85 14.90
CA VAL A 66 8.08 8.01 13.78
C VAL A 66 6.83 7.51 13.05
N MET A 67 6.92 7.41 11.75
CA MET A 67 5.88 6.80 10.93
C MET A 67 6.32 5.38 10.58
N ILE A 68 5.45 4.41 10.83
CA ILE A 68 5.64 3.03 10.38
C ILE A 68 4.57 2.75 9.34
N TYR A 69 5.00 2.26 8.18
CA TYR A 69 4.12 1.82 7.10
C TYR A 69 4.08 0.30 7.08
N TRP A 70 2.89 -0.28 7.14
CA TRP A 70 2.68 -1.72 7.22
C TRP A 70 1.95 -2.25 6.00
N HIS A 71 2.31 -3.47 5.62
CA HIS A 71 1.59 -4.26 4.63
C HIS A 71 1.04 -5.48 5.34
N VAL A 72 -0.26 -5.65 5.27
CA VAL A 72 -0.99 -6.69 6.00
C VAL A 72 -1.83 -7.48 5.00
N GLU A 73 -1.64 -8.79 4.99
CA GLU A 73 -2.46 -9.71 4.22
C GLU A 73 -3.89 -9.73 4.78
N ARG A 74 -4.88 -10.07 3.94
CA ARG A 74 -6.33 -10.02 4.24
C ARG A 74 -6.71 -10.64 5.59
N SER A 75 -6.03 -11.68 6.03
CA SER A 75 -6.30 -12.36 7.29
C SER A 75 -5.40 -11.89 8.42
N SER A 76 -5.01 -10.61 8.40
CA SER A 76 -4.29 -9.89 9.46
C SER A 76 -2.83 -10.32 9.69
N LEU A 77 -2.18 -10.93 8.70
CA LEU A 77 -0.77 -11.24 8.77
C LEU A 77 0.06 -10.07 8.21
N CYS A 78 0.94 -9.51 9.02
CA CYS A 78 1.90 -8.50 8.57
C CYS A 78 2.99 -9.16 7.73
N ILE A 79 3.07 -8.81 6.44
CA ILE A 79 4.08 -9.34 5.51
C ILE A 79 5.28 -8.41 5.35
N HIS A 80 5.09 -7.11 5.60
CA HIS A 80 6.16 -6.13 5.53
C HIS A 80 5.89 -4.93 6.44
N SER A 81 6.97 -4.37 6.99
CA SER A 81 6.91 -3.10 7.72
C SER A 81 8.16 -2.28 7.45
N GLN A 82 7.98 -0.98 7.31
CA GLN A 82 9.09 -0.06 7.06
C GLN A 82 8.92 1.24 7.84
N LEU A 83 10.05 1.81 8.22
CA LEU A 83 10.09 3.14 8.78
C LEU A 83 9.96 4.16 7.65
N LYS A 84 9.05 5.11 7.82
CA LYS A 84 8.74 6.14 6.84
C LYS A 84 8.99 7.51 7.42
N SER A 85 9.58 8.41 6.63
CA SER A 85 9.61 9.83 6.97
C SER A 85 8.20 10.44 6.88
N PRO A 86 7.80 11.33 7.77
CA PRO A 86 6.52 12.05 7.68
C PRO A 86 6.31 12.78 6.35
N SER A 87 7.37 13.22 5.72
CA SER A 87 7.33 13.94 4.42
C SER A 87 7.42 13.03 3.19
N SER A 88 7.70 11.74 3.36
CA SER A 88 7.82 10.80 2.23
C SER A 88 6.45 10.42 1.65
N SER A 89 6.43 10.10 0.36
CA SER A 89 5.21 9.68 -0.34
C SER A 89 4.70 8.34 0.21
N GLU A 90 3.40 8.27 0.51
CA GLU A 90 2.74 7.02 0.88
C GLU A 90 2.65 6.05 -0.29
N VAL A 91 2.48 6.57 -1.50
CA VAL A 91 2.48 5.77 -2.73
C VAL A 91 3.83 5.08 -2.94
N ALA A 92 4.94 5.81 -2.74
CA ALA A 92 6.27 5.21 -2.86
C ALA A 92 6.49 4.12 -1.81
N SER A 93 6.09 4.36 -0.56
CA SER A 93 6.20 3.38 0.52
C SER A 93 5.33 2.14 0.28
N MET A 94 4.14 2.33 -0.29
CA MET A 94 3.27 1.23 -0.69
C MET A 94 3.93 0.35 -1.76
N ILE A 95 4.44 0.96 -2.83
CA ILE A 95 5.08 0.23 -3.94
C ILE A 95 6.34 -0.49 -3.44
N GLU A 96 7.17 0.20 -2.67
CA GLU A 96 8.39 -0.38 -2.07
C GLU A 96 8.07 -1.62 -1.23
N GLY A 97 7.04 -1.55 -0.40
CA GLY A 97 6.65 -2.67 0.44
C GLY A 97 6.09 -3.85 -0.34
N VAL A 98 5.34 -3.62 -1.42
CA VAL A 98 4.87 -4.70 -2.30
C VAL A 98 6.03 -5.38 -3.02
N ILE A 99 7.05 -4.63 -3.41
CA ILE A 99 8.21 -5.21 -4.12
C ILE A 99 9.17 -5.94 -3.15
N HIS A 100 9.31 -5.43 -1.92
CA HIS A 100 10.34 -5.87 -0.97
C HIS A 100 9.84 -6.62 0.26
N HIS A 101 8.61 -7.19 0.25
CA HIS A 101 8.06 -7.88 1.42
C HIS A 101 8.79 -9.17 1.81
N CYS A 102 9.61 -9.74 0.94
CA CYS A 102 10.45 -10.91 1.21
C CYS A 102 9.71 -12.19 1.66
N THR A 103 8.38 -12.25 1.53
CA THR A 103 7.57 -13.45 1.77
C THR A 103 7.25 -14.16 0.47
N GLU A 104 6.81 -15.42 0.53
CA GLU A 104 6.37 -16.18 -0.65
C GLU A 104 4.99 -15.76 -1.17
N MET A 105 4.33 -14.81 -0.49
CA MET A 105 3.02 -14.30 -0.91
C MET A 105 3.12 -13.52 -2.22
N GLU A 106 2.28 -13.86 -3.18
CA GLU A 106 2.10 -13.05 -4.39
C GLU A 106 1.04 -11.97 -4.12
N VAL A 107 1.41 -10.69 -4.31
CA VAL A 107 0.49 -9.56 -4.13
C VAL A 107 -0.11 -9.15 -5.47
N GLY A 108 -1.36 -9.56 -5.72
CA GLY A 108 -2.12 -9.20 -6.92
C GLY A 108 -3.03 -7.98 -6.72
N GLN A 109 -3.43 -7.70 -5.48
CA GLN A 109 -4.35 -6.61 -5.13
C GLN A 109 -3.83 -5.86 -3.90
N GLN A 110 -3.72 -4.55 -4.04
CA GLN A 110 -3.25 -3.66 -2.99
C GLN A 110 -4.34 -2.68 -2.58
N TYR A 111 -4.82 -2.81 -1.36
CA TYR A 111 -5.80 -1.92 -0.74
C TYR A 111 -5.10 -0.82 0.03
N VAL A 112 -5.52 0.41 -0.18
CA VAL A 112 -4.99 1.60 0.50
C VAL A 112 -6.11 2.57 0.87
N ASP A 113 -5.80 3.50 1.75
CA ASP A 113 -6.71 4.60 2.08
C ASP A 113 -6.80 5.62 0.92
N SER A 114 -7.47 6.73 1.17
CA SER A 114 -7.66 7.79 0.16
C SER A 114 -6.36 8.52 -0.23
N HIS A 115 -5.26 8.38 0.52
CA HIS A 115 -3.97 8.98 0.17
C HIS A 115 -3.29 8.25 -0.99
N GLY A 116 -3.61 6.96 -1.18
CA GLY A 116 -3.14 6.18 -2.33
C GLY A 116 -3.87 6.49 -3.65
N GLN A 117 -4.91 7.32 -3.62
CA GLN A 117 -5.70 7.67 -4.80
C GLN A 117 -4.97 8.72 -5.65
N SER A 118 -4.13 8.30 -6.57
CA SER A 118 -3.49 9.19 -7.54
C SER A 118 -3.31 8.51 -8.90
N ALA A 119 -3.35 9.27 -9.98
CA ALA A 119 -3.13 8.76 -11.33
C ALA A 119 -1.75 8.10 -11.46
N VAL A 120 -0.74 8.70 -10.83
CA VAL A 120 0.63 8.17 -10.79
C VAL A 120 0.67 6.81 -10.09
N ALA A 121 -0.01 6.68 -8.94
CA ALA A 121 -0.07 5.40 -8.23
C ALA A 121 -0.73 4.30 -9.08
N PHE A 122 -1.86 4.60 -9.73
CA PHE A 122 -2.53 3.66 -10.63
C PHE A 122 -1.63 3.23 -11.79
N ALA A 123 -0.92 4.17 -12.43
CA ALA A 123 -0.03 3.88 -13.55
C ALA A 123 1.12 2.96 -13.11
N PHE A 124 1.82 3.28 -12.02
CA PHE A 124 2.91 2.45 -11.52
C PHE A 124 2.45 1.05 -11.10
N CYS A 125 1.35 0.94 -10.36
CA CYS A 125 0.82 -0.36 -9.95
C CYS A 125 0.45 -1.22 -11.17
N ARG A 126 -0.16 -0.61 -12.19
CA ARG A 126 -0.49 -1.30 -13.44
C ARG A 126 0.75 -1.79 -14.19
N LEU A 127 1.81 -0.99 -14.27
CA LEU A 127 3.07 -1.37 -14.90
C LEU A 127 3.80 -2.48 -14.12
N LEU A 128 3.67 -2.49 -12.80
CA LEU A 128 4.25 -3.51 -11.92
C LEU A 128 3.42 -4.80 -11.82
N GLY A 129 2.24 -4.84 -12.45
CA GLY A 129 1.45 -6.06 -12.58
C GLY A 129 0.44 -6.32 -11.46
N PHE A 130 0.22 -5.39 -10.54
CA PHE A 130 -0.80 -5.54 -9.49
C PHE A 130 -1.87 -4.44 -9.53
N GLN A 131 -3.04 -4.73 -8.95
CA GLN A 131 -4.19 -3.83 -8.93
C GLN A 131 -4.15 -2.94 -7.69
N LEU A 132 -4.28 -1.63 -7.88
CA LEU A 132 -4.45 -0.67 -6.81
C LEU A 132 -5.94 -0.43 -6.55
N LEU A 133 -6.36 -0.63 -5.30
CA LEU A 133 -7.75 -0.52 -4.85
C LEU A 133 -7.83 0.50 -3.70
N PRO A 134 -7.75 1.81 -3.99
CA PRO A 134 -7.83 2.85 -2.97
C PRO A 134 -9.27 3.05 -2.52
N ARG A 135 -9.44 3.49 -1.27
CA ARG A 135 -10.71 4.06 -0.83
C ARG A 135 -10.94 5.39 -1.57
N LEU A 136 -11.98 5.46 -2.36
CA LEU A 136 -12.29 6.67 -3.12
C LEU A 136 -12.82 7.77 -2.19
N LYS A 137 -12.12 8.91 -2.20
CA LYS A 137 -12.56 10.13 -1.51
C LYS A 137 -13.49 10.92 -2.43
N ALA A 138 -14.56 11.50 -1.85
CA ALA A 138 -15.49 12.37 -2.58
C ALA A 138 -15.99 11.72 -3.88
N ILE A 139 -16.52 10.51 -3.80
CA ILE A 139 -16.93 9.70 -4.96
C ILE A 139 -17.85 10.46 -5.93
N HIS A 140 -18.68 11.38 -5.40
CA HIS A 140 -19.58 12.22 -6.20
C HIS A 140 -18.85 13.22 -7.13
N SER A 141 -17.58 13.52 -6.83
CA SER A 141 -16.74 14.42 -7.65
C SER A 141 -15.72 13.67 -8.51
N GLN A 142 -15.66 12.35 -8.40
CA GLN A 142 -14.75 11.55 -9.23
C GLN A 142 -15.24 11.53 -10.67
N LYS A 143 -14.29 11.65 -11.61
CA LYS A 143 -14.55 11.61 -13.05
C LYS A 143 -13.93 10.37 -13.63
N LEU A 144 -14.70 9.64 -14.43
CA LEU A 144 -14.19 8.56 -15.26
C LEU A 144 -14.04 9.09 -16.68
N TYR A 145 -12.90 8.82 -17.29
CA TYR A 145 -12.58 9.23 -18.64
C TYR A 145 -12.68 8.06 -19.60
N ARG A 146 -13.07 8.33 -20.85
CA ARG A 146 -13.02 7.33 -21.92
C ARG A 146 -11.57 7.14 -22.37
N PRO A 147 -11.11 5.90 -22.57
CA PRO A 147 -9.73 5.66 -23.02
C PRO A 147 -9.47 6.19 -24.42
N GLU A 148 -10.49 6.19 -25.28
CA GLU A 148 -10.38 6.62 -26.68
C GLU A 148 -11.61 7.40 -27.13
N ALA A 149 -11.39 8.38 -28.02
CA ALA A 149 -12.46 9.10 -28.67
C ALA A 149 -13.11 8.24 -29.78
N GLY A 150 -14.43 8.29 -29.89
CA GLY A 150 -15.16 7.67 -31.02
C GLY A 150 -15.35 6.17 -30.98
N LYS A 151 -14.79 5.44 -29.98
CA LYS A 151 -15.13 4.03 -29.75
C LYS A 151 -16.46 3.90 -29.03
N ALA A 152 -17.25 2.90 -29.46
CA ALA A 152 -18.43 2.47 -28.72
C ALA A 152 -18.01 2.04 -27.31
N ASP A 153 -18.75 2.50 -26.31
CA ASP A 153 -18.44 2.20 -24.92
C ASP A 153 -18.53 0.70 -24.67
N ALA A 154 -17.42 0.07 -24.33
CA ALA A 154 -17.36 -1.33 -23.93
C ALA A 154 -18.18 -1.58 -22.63
N TYR A 155 -18.52 -0.52 -21.90
CA TYR A 155 -19.22 -0.56 -20.62
C TYR A 155 -20.49 0.29 -20.67
N ALA A 156 -21.56 -0.25 -21.27
CA ALA A 156 -22.83 0.46 -21.43
C ALA A 156 -23.39 1.02 -20.11
N ASN A 157 -23.20 0.30 -19.00
CA ASN A 157 -23.68 0.72 -17.67
C ASN A 157 -22.90 1.91 -17.08
N LEU A 158 -21.73 2.23 -17.62
CA LEU A 158 -20.90 3.34 -17.14
C LEU A 158 -21.09 4.64 -17.98
N GLN A 159 -21.86 4.59 -19.06
CA GLN A 159 -22.02 5.74 -19.97
C GLN A 159 -22.44 7.02 -19.27
N GLN A 160 -23.31 6.91 -18.26
CA GLN A 160 -23.83 8.08 -17.53
C GLN A 160 -22.78 8.80 -16.66
N ILE A 161 -21.70 8.09 -16.29
CA ILE A 161 -20.64 8.64 -15.42
C ILE A 161 -19.33 8.84 -16.17
N LEU A 162 -19.22 8.32 -17.40
CA LEU A 162 -18.07 8.56 -18.26
C LEU A 162 -18.12 9.98 -18.83
N THR A 163 -16.98 10.68 -18.75
CA THR A 163 -16.83 12.04 -19.25
C THR A 163 -16.11 12.05 -20.61
N LYS A 164 -15.36 13.09 -20.89
CA LYS A 164 -14.57 13.25 -22.12
C LYS A 164 -13.49 12.15 -22.24
N PRO A 165 -13.00 11.85 -23.43
CA PRO A 165 -11.87 10.96 -23.63
C PRO A 165 -10.59 11.51 -23.00
N ILE A 166 -9.65 10.61 -22.71
CA ILE A 166 -8.29 10.99 -22.30
C ILE A 166 -7.61 11.67 -23.47
N ASP A 167 -6.99 12.79 -23.22
CA ASP A 167 -6.13 13.49 -24.18
C ASP A 167 -4.71 12.93 -24.04
N TRP A 168 -4.38 11.95 -24.88
CA TRP A 168 -3.08 11.28 -24.87
C TRP A 168 -1.94 12.16 -25.40
N ASP A 169 -2.26 13.23 -26.14
CA ASP A 169 -1.26 14.15 -26.66
C ASP A 169 -0.76 15.13 -25.57
N CYS A 170 -1.49 15.21 -24.45
CA CYS A 170 -1.12 16.03 -23.30
C CYS A 170 -0.36 15.27 -22.20
N ILE A 171 -0.10 13.98 -22.38
CA ILE A 171 0.60 13.13 -21.43
C ILE A 171 1.99 12.76 -21.96
#